data_9a3f6fb1a875f3bf35404c09f4c064c7
#
_entry.id   9a3f6fb1a875f3bf35404c09f4c064c7
#
_cell.length_a   1.000
_cell.length_b   1.000
_cell.length_c   1.000
_cell.angle_alpha   90.00
_cell.angle_beta   90.00
_cell.angle_gamma   90.00
#
_symmetry.space_group_name_H-M   'P 1'
#
loop_
_entity.id
_entity.type
_entity.pdbx_description
1 polymer ?
#
loop_
_entity_poly.entity_id
_entity_poly.type
_entity_poly.pdbx_seq_one_letter_code
_entity_poly.pdbx_strand_id
1 'polypeptide(L)'
;LAERLSIPRAESKELIEGYFKTYPDIRAYMDESIEVAKEKGYVETIYKRKRFLPDINSHNAIVRGYAERNAINAPIQGSAADIIKVAMVRIFNRFETEGLRSKMILQVHDELNFNVYKDELEKVKQIVLDEMENAIKLQVPLIADCGEGVNWLEAH
;
A
#
# COMPACT_ATOMS: atom_id res chain seq x y z
N LEU A 1 -2.52 18.96 10.98
CA LEU A 1 -3.97 18.98 10.73
C LEU A 1 -4.51 20.40 10.84
N ALA A 2 -4.29 21.13 11.93
CA ALA A 2 -4.77 22.48 12.15
C ALA A 2 -4.49 23.45 10.99
N GLU A 3 -3.25 23.50 10.51
CA GLU A 3 -2.85 24.35 9.37
C GLU A 3 -3.53 23.95 8.05
N ARG A 4 -3.66 22.64 7.78
CA ARG A 4 -4.27 22.14 6.53
C ARG A 4 -5.79 22.37 6.47
N LEU A 5 -6.44 22.34 7.62
CA LEU A 5 -7.89 22.56 7.71
C LEU A 5 -8.26 24.00 8.08
N SER A 6 -7.25 24.87 8.34
CA SER A 6 -7.46 26.25 8.78
C SER A 6 -8.34 26.36 10.04
N ILE A 7 -8.16 25.42 11.00
CA ILE A 7 -8.89 25.36 12.27
C ILE A 7 -7.97 25.63 13.45
N PRO A 8 -8.50 26.04 14.62
CA PRO A 8 -7.74 26.20 15.86
C PRO A 8 -7.05 24.88 16.29
N ARG A 9 -5.88 25.00 16.91
CA ARG A 9 -5.14 23.82 17.43
C ARG A 9 -5.94 23.00 18.44
N ALA A 10 -6.78 23.65 19.27
CA ALA A 10 -7.64 22.98 20.22
C ALA A 10 -8.65 22.06 19.51
N GLU A 11 -9.35 22.57 18.51
CA GLU A 11 -10.30 21.81 17.69
C GLU A 11 -9.61 20.67 16.95
N SER A 12 -8.43 20.92 16.39
CA SER A 12 -7.62 19.87 15.75
C SER A 12 -7.26 18.74 16.73
N LYS A 13 -6.98 19.09 18.01
CA LYS A 13 -6.69 18.11 19.05
C LYS A 13 -7.93 17.26 19.38
N GLU A 14 -9.07 17.90 19.56
CA GLU A 14 -10.36 17.22 19.81
C GLU A 14 -10.72 16.23 18.68
N LEU A 15 -10.53 16.64 17.42
CA LEU A 15 -10.74 15.77 16.27
C LEU A 15 -9.82 14.53 16.29
N ILE A 16 -8.53 14.69 16.61
CA ILE A 16 -7.58 13.59 16.71
C ILE A 16 -7.92 12.67 17.89
N GLU A 17 -8.26 13.22 19.04
CA GLU A 17 -8.67 12.44 20.22
C GLU A 17 -9.97 11.68 19.95
N GLY A 18 -10.97 12.31 19.31
CA GLY A 18 -12.21 11.68 18.87
C GLY A 18 -11.98 10.53 17.92
N TYR A 19 -11.07 10.71 16.95
CA TYR A 19 -10.70 9.65 16.01
C TYR A 19 -10.11 8.42 16.72
N PHE A 20 -9.13 8.60 17.59
CA PHE A 20 -8.52 7.48 18.31
C PHE A 20 -9.45 6.88 19.39
N LYS A 21 -10.43 7.62 19.89
CA LYS A 21 -11.46 7.07 20.76
C LYS A 21 -12.41 6.14 19.97
N THR A 22 -12.70 6.49 18.72
CA THR A 22 -13.54 5.68 17.83
C THR A 22 -12.78 4.44 17.32
N TYR A 23 -11.48 4.59 17.05
CA TYR A 23 -10.61 3.54 16.49
C TYR A 23 -9.39 3.28 17.39
N PRO A 24 -9.58 2.69 18.58
CA PRO A 24 -8.50 2.50 19.57
C PRO A 24 -7.39 1.58 19.06
N ASP A 25 -7.71 0.58 18.24
CA ASP A 25 -6.74 -0.38 17.71
C ASP A 25 -5.73 0.27 16.77
N ILE A 26 -6.10 1.36 16.10
CA ILE A 26 -5.15 2.13 15.28
C ILE A 26 -4.08 2.76 16.18
N ARG A 27 -4.48 3.30 17.32
CA ARG A 27 -3.53 3.86 18.29
C ARG A 27 -2.61 2.78 18.84
N ALA A 28 -3.18 1.64 19.24
CA ALA A 28 -2.43 0.50 19.74
C ALA A 28 -1.41 0.00 18.71
N TYR A 29 -1.80 -0.14 17.43
CA TYR A 29 -0.90 -0.49 16.34
C TYR A 29 0.27 0.49 16.18
N MET A 30 0.00 1.80 16.27
CA MET A 30 1.06 2.82 16.14
C MET A 30 2.08 2.71 17.27
N ASP A 31 1.61 2.58 18.51
CA ASP A 31 2.46 2.49 19.70
C ASP A 31 3.26 1.16 19.68
N GLU A 32 2.64 0.04 19.35
CA GLU A 32 3.30 -1.27 19.21
C GLU A 32 4.36 -1.28 18.10
N SER A 33 4.06 -0.66 16.95
CA SER A 33 5.01 -0.56 15.82
C SER A 33 6.30 0.17 16.23
N ILE A 34 6.19 1.23 17.04
CA ILE A 34 7.34 1.97 17.56
C ILE A 34 8.13 1.12 18.54
N GLU A 35 7.48 0.46 19.50
CA GLU A 35 8.14 -0.37 20.49
C GLU A 35 8.87 -1.56 19.85
N VAL A 36 8.23 -2.27 18.93
CA VAL A 36 8.86 -3.34 18.15
C VAL A 36 10.07 -2.84 17.37
N ALA A 37 9.97 -1.65 16.77
CA ALA A 37 11.07 -1.04 16.04
C ALA A 37 12.25 -0.68 16.95
N LYS A 38 11.98 -0.16 18.17
CA LYS A 38 13.01 0.16 19.17
C LYS A 38 13.75 -1.09 19.65
N GLU A 39 13.02 -2.19 19.85
CA GLU A 39 13.58 -3.46 20.31
C GLU A 39 14.42 -4.14 19.21
N LYS A 40 13.87 -4.25 17.98
CA LYS A 40 14.46 -5.03 16.89
C LYS A 40 15.39 -4.23 15.97
N GLY A 41 15.27 -2.90 15.94
CA GLY A 41 15.97 -2.04 15.01
C GLY A 41 15.41 -2.05 13.58
N TYR A 42 14.30 -2.73 13.35
CA TYR A 42 13.61 -2.80 12.07
C TYR A 42 12.12 -3.07 12.24
N VAL A 43 11.36 -2.84 11.16
CA VAL A 43 9.97 -3.27 10.99
C VAL A 43 9.84 -4.17 9.77
N GLU A 44 8.74 -4.91 9.67
CA GLU A 44 8.51 -5.89 8.62
C GLU A 44 7.20 -5.63 7.87
N THR A 45 7.20 -5.95 6.58
CA THR A 45 5.97 -6.03 5.79
C THR A 45 5.22 -7.33 6.11
N ILE A 46 4.00 -7.47 5.56
CA ILE A 46 3.20 -8.70 5.66
C ILE A 46 3.94 -9.94 5.08
N TYR A 47 4.85 -9.71 4.11
CA TYR A 47 5.71 -10.75 3.51
C TYR A 47 7.09 -10.85 4.20
N LYS A 48 7.24 -10.29 5.41
CA LYS A 48 8.47 -10.35 6.22
C LYS A 48 9.70 -9.66 5.61
N ARG A 49 9.48 -8.78 4.65
CA ARG A 49 10.56 -7.93 4.14
C ARG A 49 10.89 -6.86 5.18
N LYS A 50 12.15 -6.75 5.55
CA LYS A 50 12.63 -5.87 6.61
C LYS A 50 12.96 -4.47 6.11
N ARG A 51 12.58 -3.47 6.90
CA ARG A 51 13.09 -2.11 6.81
C ARG A 51 13.83 -1.74 8.08
N PHE A 52 15.14 -1.57 7.99
CA PHE A 52 15.98 -1.16 9.11
C PHE A 52 15.76 0.32 9.45
N LEU A 53 15.78 0.62 10.74
CA LEU A 53 15.54 1.96 11.31
C LEU A 53 16.67 2.30 12.30
N PRO A 54 17.90 2.60 11.82
CA PRO A 54 19.07 2.80 12.68
C PRO A 54 18.89 3.97 13.67
N ASP A 55 18.06 4.93 13.31
CA ASP A 55 17.82 6.14 14.08
C ASP A 55 16.67 6.04 15.10
N ILE A 56 16.05 4.87 15.25
CA ILE A 56 14.86 4.69 16.10
C ILE A 56 15.12 4.99 17.58
N ASN A 57 16.35 4.77 18.04
CA ASN A 57 16.80 5.04 19.40
C ASN A 57 17.68 6.31 19.50
N SER A 58 17.66 7.20 18.51
CA SER A 58 18.45 8.44 18.51
C SER A 58 18.10 9.34 19.69
N HIS A 59 19.12 9.92 20.32
CA HIS A 59 18.94 10.95 21.35
C HIS A 59 18.36 12.25 20.79
N ASN A 60 18.56 12.51 19.49
CA ASN A 60 17.95 13.67 18.82
C ASN A 60 16.47 13.41 18.57
N ALA A 61 15.61 14.17 19.23
CA ALA A 61 14.15 14.01 19.14
C ALA A 61 13.58 14.18 17.72
N ILE A 62 14.19 15.04 16.88
CA ILE A 62 13.74 15.27 15.51
C ILE A 62 14.05 14.02 14.65
N VAL A 63 15.27 13.50 14.76
CA VAL A 63 15.72 12.31 14.03
C VAL A 63 14.92 11.09 14.47
N ARG A 64 14.78 10.89 15.79
CA ARG A 64 13.95 9.82 16.34
C ARG A 64 12.50 9.89 15.89
N GLY A 65 11.87 11.08 15.94
CA GLY A 65 10.49 11.25 15.49
C GLY A 65 10.28 10.95 14.01
N TYR A 66 11.29 11.16 13.16
CA TYR A 66 11.26 10.71 11.77
C TYR A 66 11.30 9.18 11.66
N ALA A 67 12.17 8.53 12.43
CA ALA A 67 12.25 7.06 12.47
C ALA A 67 10.97 6.42 13.02
N GLU A 68 10.35 7.00 14.07
CA GLU A 68 9.06 6.56 14.62
C GLU A 68 7.92 6.63 13.58
N ARG A 69 7.84 7.71 12.81
CA ARG A 69 6.88 7.79 11.68
C ARG A 69 7.12 6.72 10.63
N ASN A 70 8.38 6.43 10.31
CA ASN A 70 8.71 5.34 9.39
C ASN A 70 8.38 3.96 9.96
N ALA A 71 8.51 3.76 11.29
CA ALA A 71 8.12 2.52 11.95
C ALA A 71 6.64 2.20 11.76
N ILE A 72 5.79 3.22 11.80
CA ILE A 72 4.34 3.09 11.59
C ILE A 72 4.00 2.88 10.11
N ASN A 73 4.59 3.69 9.22
CA ASN A 73 4.20 3.73 7.81
C ASN A 73 4.80 2.60 6.97
N ALA A 74 6.05 2.20 7.27
CA ALA A 74 6.76 1.26 6.41
C ALA A 74 6.13 -0.14 6.32
N PRO A 75 5.56 -0.73 7.38
CA PRO A 75 4.84 -1.98 7.27
C PRO A 75 3.64 -1.90 6.32
N ILE A 76 2.88 -0.81 6.38
CA ILE A 76 1.67 -0.62 5.57
C ILE A 76 2.05 -0.38 4.11
N GLN A 77 2.85 0.66 3.83
CA GLN A 77 3.26 1.01 2.47
C GLN A 77 4.12 -0.09 1.82
N GLY A 78 4.99 -0.72 2.62
CA GLY A 78 5.80 -1.83 2.14
C GLY A 78 4.96 -3.06 1.81
N SER A 79 3.92 -3.37 2.60
CA SER A 79 3.00 -4.47 2.32
C SER A 79 2.18 -4.22 1.05
N ALA A 80 1.68 -3.00 0.85
CA ALA A 80 1.01 -2.62 -0.39
C ALA A 80 1.91 -2.82 -1.61
N ALA A 81 3.18 -2.38 -1.52
CA ALA A 81 4.16 -2.59 -2.58
C ALA A 81 4.50 -4.08 -2.83
N ASP A 82 4.45 -4.91 -1.80
CA ASP A 82 4.66 -6.34 -1.95
C ASP A 82 3.46 -7.02 -2.61
N ILE A 83 2.24 -6.65 -2.23
CA ILE A 83 0.99 -7.18 -2.80
C ILE A 83 0.93 -6.91 -4.30
N ILE A 84 1.15 -5.65 -4.72
CA ILE A 84 1.10 -5.30 -6.14
C ILE A 84 2.16 -6.07 -6.95
N LYS A 85 3.36 -6.28 -6.41
CA LYS A 85 4.42 -7.04 -7.07
C LYS A 85 4.08 -8.52 -7.20
N VAL A 86 3.43 -9.11 -6.20
CA VAL A 86 2.93 -10.49 -6.30
C VAL A 86 1.89 -10.60 -7.41
N ALA A 87 0.94 -9.67 -7.47
CA ALA A 87 -0.04 -9.61 -8.55
C ALA A 87 0.64 -9.49 -9.92
N MET A 88 1.61 -8.57 -10.07
CA MET A 88 2.36 -8.37 -11.32
C MET A 88 3.04 -9.66 -11.81
N VAL A 89 3.70 -10.39 -10.92
CA VAL A 89 4.38 -11.65 -11.27
C VAL A 89 3.37 -12.71 -11.70
N ARG A 90 2.24 -12.84 -11.00
CA ARG A 90 1.19 -13.80 -11.34
C ARG A 90 0.52 -13.47 -12.69
N ILE A 91 0.18 -12.20 -12.92
CA ILE A 91 -0.38 -11.73 -14.18
C ILE A 91 0.58 -12.02 -15.34
N PHE A 92 1.87 -11.68 -15.17
CA PHE A 92 2.89 -11.95 -16.17
C PHE A 92 2.96 -13.45 -16.52
N ASN A 93 3.03 -14.32 -15.52
CA ASN A 93 3.10 -15.76 -15.72
C ASN A 93 1.82 -16.31 -16.41
N ARG A 94 0.64 -15.78 -16.06
CA ARG A 94 -0.61 -16.18 -16.73
C ARG A 94 -0.65 -15.73 -18.17
N PHE A 95 -0.19 -14.52 -18.48
CA PHE A 95 -0.13 -14.04 -19.87
C PHE A 95 0.77 -14.93 -20.72
N GLU A 96 1.95 -15.30 -20.20
CA GLU A 96 2.87 -16.22 -20.88
C GLU A 96 2.24 -17.62 -21.07
N THR A 97 1.66 -18.19 -20.01
CA THR A 97 1.06 -19.53 -20.05
C THR A 97 -0.12 -19.62 -21.02
N GLU A 98 -0.92 -18.55 -21.08
CA GLU A 98 -2.12 -18.49 -21.94
C GLU A 98 -1.83 -17.93 -23.34
N GLY A 99 -0.55 -17.64 -23.65
CA GLY A 99 -0.09 -17.19 -24.96
C GLY A 99 -0.65 -15.83 -25.38
N LEU A 100 -0.89 -14.93 -24.42
CA LEU A 100 -1.41 -13.60 -24.69
C LEU A 100 -0.31 -12.68 -25.29
N ARG A 101 -0.71 -11.86 -26.27
CA ARG A 101 0.14 -10.85 -26.90
C ARG A 101 0.13 -9.53 -26.14
N SER A 102 -0.90 -9.30 -25.35
CA SER A 102 -1.08 -8.13 -24.50
C SER A 102 0.03 -8.06 -23.44
N LYS A 103 0.40 -6.84 -23.02
CA LYS A 103 1.54 -6.64 -22.12
C LYS A 103 1.23 -5.64 -21.01
N MET A 104 1.68 -5.94 -19.81
CA MET A 104 1.81 -4.97 -18.74
C MET A 104 2.94 -4.00 -19.11
N ILE A 105 2.68 -2.68 -19.07
CA ILE A 105 3.62 -1.67 -19.55
C ILE A 105 4.10 -0.72 -18.46
N LEU A 106 3.28 -0.49 -17.44
CA LEU A 106 3.57 0.51 -16.40
C LEU A 106 2.89 0.14 -15.09
N GLN A 107 3.54 0.46 -13.98
CA GLN A 107 2.97 0.45 -12.63
C GLN A 107 3.12 1.84 -12.03
N VAL A 108 2.00 2.41 -11.55
CA VAL A 108 1.97 3.72 -10.88
C VAL A 108 1.24 3.55 -9.56
N HIS A 109 1.95 3.65 -8.43
CA HIS A 109 1.42 3.40 -7.10
C HIS A 109 0.78 2.01 -6.96
N ASP A 110 -0.55 1.94 -6.93
CA ASP A 110 -1.40 0.76 -6.84
C ASP A 110 -2.12 0.41 -8.15
N GLU A 111 -1.78 1.09 -9.23
CA GLU A 111 -2.35 0.94 -10.55
C GLU A 111 -1.41 0.19 -11.49
N LEU A 112 -1.96 -0.72 -12.29
CA LEU A 112 -1.25 -1.44 -13.35
C LEU A 112 -1.84 -1.09 -14.71
N ASN A 113 -0.98 -0.67 -15.64
CA ASN A 113 -1.37 -0.28 -16.98
C ASN A 113 -0.94 -1.35 -17.99
N PHE A 114 -1.84 -1.66 -18.92
CA PHE A 114 -1.67 -2.70 -19.93
C PHE A 114 -1.90 -2.15 -21.33
N ASN A 115 -1.09 -2.60 -22.28
CA ASN A 115 -1.39 -2.45 -23.70
C ASN A 115 -2.07 -3.74 -24.16
N VAL A 116 -3.36 -3.63 -24.51
CA VAL A 116 -4.23 -4.77 -24.71
C VAL A 116 -4.67 -4.87 -26.17
N TYR A 117 -4.54 -6.04 -26.77
CA TYR A 117 -5.15 -6.34 -28.06
C TYR A 117 -6.67 -6.49 -27.89
N LYS A 118 -7.45 -5.91 -28.82
CA LYS A 118 -8.92 -5.85 -28.73
C LYS A 118 -9.58 -7.23 -28.62
N ASP A 119 -9.02 -8.23 -29.28
CA ASP A 119 -9.48 -9.62 -29.25
C ASP A 119 -9.12 -10.35 -27.95
N GLU A 120 -8.25 -9.80 -27.12
CA GLU A 120 -7.85 -10.35 -25.82
C GLU A 120 -8.46 -9.60 -24.63
N LEU A 121 -9.20 -8.51 -24.85
CA LEU A 121 -9.62 -7.55 -23.84
C LEU A 121 -10.33 -8.22 -22.64
N GLU A 122 -11.39 -8.96 -22.89
CA GLU A 122 -12.19 -9.61 -21.84
C GLU A 122 -11.36 -10.62 -21.03
N LYS A 123 -10.50 -11.36 -21.73
CA LYS A 123 -9.62 -12.35 -21.10
C LYS A 123 -8.56 -11.69 -20.23
N VAL A 124 -7.93 -10.64 -20.72
CA VAL A 124 -6.94 -9.85 -19.96
C VAL A 124 -7.58 -9.25 -18.72
N LYS A 125 -8.75 -8.61 -18.87
CA LYS A 125 -9.49 -8.02 -17.76
C LYS A 125 -9.80 -9.03 -16.67
N GLN A 126 -10.31 -10.20 -17.03
CA GLN A 126 -10.61 -11.28 -16.09
C GLN A 126 -9.36 -11.75 -15.34
N ILE A 127 -8.24 -11.96 -16.05
CA ILE A 127 -6.98 -12.39 -15.44
C ILE A 127 -6.45 -11.33 -14.48
N VAL A 128 -6.43 -10.07 -14.92
CA VAL A 128 -5.87 -8.96 -14.10
C VAL A 128 -6.66 -8.78 -12.81
N LEU A 129 -7.99 -8.72 -12.90
CA LEU A 129 -8.85 -8.59 -11.73
C LEU A 129 -8.67 -9.78 -10.76
N ASP A 130 -8.70 -11.01 -11.30
CA ASP A 130 -8.51 -12.23 -10.51
C ASP A 130 -7.17 -12.25 -9.76
N GLU A 131 -6.06 -11.93 -10.42
CA GLU A 131 -4.74 -11.96 -9.80
C GLU A 131 -4.48 -10.77 -8.86
N MET A 132 -5.07 -9.60 -9.10
CA MET A 132 -4.97 -8.47 -8.19
C MET A 132 -5.78 -8.70 -6.91
N GLU A 133 -7.04 -9.13 -7.03
CA GLU A 133 -7.92 -9.36 -5.87
C GLU A 133 -7.48 -10.54 -5.03
N ASN A 134 -6.87 -11.56 -5.65
CA ASN A 134 -6.38 -12.77 -4.98
C ASN A 134 -4.86 -12.76 -4.72
N ALA A 135 -4.18 -11.62 -4.86
CA ALA A 135 -2.74 -11.52 -4.63
C ALA A 135 -2.36 -11.96 -3.20
N ILE A 136 -3.20 -11.65 -2.22
CA ILE A 136 -3.10 -12.10 -0.84
C ILE A 136 -4.48 -12.25 -0.23
N LYS A 137 -4.64 -13.20 0.69
CA LYS A 137 -5.85 -13.34 1.50
C LYS A 137 -5.75 -12.47 2.75
N LEU A 138 -6.55 -11.40 2.80
CA LEU A 138 -6.70 -10.53 3.97
C LEU A 138 -8.03 -10.80 4.69
N GLN A 139 -8.21 -10.20 5.86
CA GLN A 139 -9.51 -10.21 6.58
C GLN A 139 -10.57 -9.34 5.89
N VAL A 140 -10.12 -8.35 5.11
CA VAL A 140 -10.96 -7.52 4.25
C VAL A 140 -10.68 -7.87 2.79
N PRO A 141 -11.67 -7.84 1.89
CA PRO A 141 -11.45 -8.14 0.48
C PRO A 141 -10.57 -7.05 -0.16
N LEU A 142 -9.67 -7.47 -1.04
CA LEU A 142 -9.08 -6.58 -2.02
C LEU A 142 -10.08 -6.46 -3.18
N ILE A 143 -10.35 -5.24 -3.60
CA ILE A 143 -11.22 -4.94 -4.74
C ILE A 143 -10.39 -4.18 -5.75
N ALA A 144 -10.42 -4.60 -7.01
CA ALA A 144 -9.77 -3.95 -8.13
C ALA A 144 -10.80 -3.44 -9.12
N ASP A 145 -10.69 -2.17 -9.48
CA ASP A 145 -11.47 -1.57 -10.55
C ASP A 145 -10.68 -1.59 -11.87
N CYS A 146 -11.39 -1.59 -13.00
CA CYS A 146 -10.78 -1.63 -14.32
C CYS A 146 -11.41 -0.58 -15.22
N GLY A 147 -10.62 0.36 -15.70
CA GLY A 147 -10.95 1.33 -16.74
C GLY A 147 -10.39 0.92 -18.11
N GLU A 148 -11.00 1.40 -19.16
CA GLU A 148 -10.63 1.15 -20.56
C GLU A 148 -10.62 2.45 -21.34
N GLY A 149 -9.61 2.66 -22.19
CA GLY A 149 -9.51 3.83 -23.05
C GLY A 149 -8.45 3.65 -24.13
N VAL A 150 -8.42 4.57 -25.07
CA VAL A 150 -7.37 4.56 -26.13
C VAL A 150 -6.04 5.14 -25.62
N ASN A 151 -6.07 5.74 -24.43
CA ASN A 151 -4.90 6.24 -23.70
C ASN A 151 -5.19 6.21 -22.20
N TRP A 152 -4.15 6.40 -21.38
CA TRP A 152 -4.27 6.35 -19.92
C TRP A 152 -5.26 7.36 -19.35
N LEU A 153 -5.33 8.56 -19.89
CA LEU A 153 -6.24 9.61 -19.40
C LEU A 153 -7.72 9.23 -19.56
N GLU A 154 -8.04 8.49 -20.59
CA GLU A 154 -9.42 8.00 -20.83
C GLU A 154 -9.76 6.75 -20.02
N ALA A 155 -8.75 5.95 -19.67
CA ALA A 155 -8.91 4.72 -18.89
C ALA A 155 -8.95 4.96 -17.38
N HIS A 156 -8.58 6.18 -16.90
CA HIS A 156 -8.44 6.51 -15.48
C HIS A 156 -9.69 7.12 -14.86
#